data_293bd2a8edf7dbd3d259367ce061e33f
#
_entry.id   293bd2a8edf7dbd3d259367ce061e33f
#
_cell.length_a   1.000
_cell.length_b   1.000
_cell.length_c   1.000
_cell.angle_alpha   90.00
_cell.angle_beta   90.00
_cell.angle_gamma   90.00
#
_symmetry.space_group_name_H-M   'P 1'
#
loop_
_entity.id
_entity.type
_entity.pdbx_description
1 polymer ?
#
loop_
_entity_poly.entity_id
_entity_poly.type
_entity_poly.pdbx_seq_one_letter_code
_entity_poly.pdbx_strand_id
1 'polypeptide(L)'
;RFSKLGVKVIENYGRFIAPNILAAGKYHIAAKRFVIATGSRAFVPDIPGLEDTPYLTNDTIFDLRHQPEHLIIIGGGPIGMEMAQAQCRLGTTVTLIEGAQALGREDLEISSIVLDSLRADGVTIMEDTGVEKIVASGTSNKPAVEIHTSAGKISGTHLLVATGRTANIERLNLSAAGVDVLRPPVGQPYISTDKRLRTTNRKIFAIGDVAGGPQFTHSAGYQAGIVIRNILFKLPAKIDD
;
A
#
# COMPACT_ATOMS: atom_id res chain seq x y z
N ARG A 1 -16.13 2.80 19.65
CA ARG A 1 -17.27 2.30 18.89
C ARG A 1 -17.47 0.80 19.08
N PHE A 2 -16.50 -0.04 18.79
CA PHE A 2 -16.63 -1.50 18.81
C PHE A 2 -16.83 -2.08 20.21
N SER A 3 -16.17 -1.53 21.23
CA SER A 3 -16.33 -1.97 22.62
C SER A 3 -17.78 -1.83 23.11
N LYS A 4 -18.50 -0.79 22.65
CA LYS A 4 -19.94 -0.59 22.96
C LYS A 4 -20.86 -1.65 22.31
N LEU A 5 -20.36 -2.36 21.30
CA LEU A 5 -21.05 -3.48 20.63
C LEU A 5 -20.70 -4.84 21.23
N GLY A 6 -20.00 -4.89 22.39
CA GLY A 6 -19.57 -6.13 23.05
C GLY A 6 -18.32 -6.76 22.43
N VAL A 7 -17.63 -6.07 21.51
CA VAL A 7 -16.37 -6.55 20.94
C VAL A 7 -15.23 -6.30 21.91
N LYS A 8 -14.48 -7.34 22.26
CA LYS A 8 -13.25 -7.20 23.03
C LYS A 8 -12.12 -6.72 22.12
N VAL A 9 -11.71 -5.47 22.29
CA VAL A 9 -10.58 -4.87 21.58
C VAL A 9 -9.30 -5.11 22.37
N ILE A 10 -8.26 -5.62 21.72
CA ILE A 10 -6.92 -5.83 22.30
C ILE A 10 -5.94 -5.04 21.45
N GLU A 11 -5.47 -3.91 21.97
CA GLU A 11 -4.51 -3.02 21.31
C GLU A 11 -3.09 -3.58 21.46
N ASN A 12 -2.78 -4.60 20.65
CA ASN A 12 -1.47 -5.24 20.63
C ASN A 12 -1.22 -5.95 19.30
N TYR A 13 0.04 -6.23 19.01
CA TYR A 13 0.41 -7.05 17.86
C TYR A 13 -0.01 -8.48 18.06
N GLY A 14 -0.78 -9.02 17.10
CA GLY A 14 -1.18 -10.42 17.06
C GLY A 14 -0.19 -11.26 16.26
N ARG A 15 0.24 -12.40 16.80
CA ARG A 15 1.02 -13.41 16.06
C ARG A 15 0.51 -14.81 16.37
N PHE A 16 0.48 -15.66 15.38
CA PHE A 16 0.15 -17.08 15.60
C PHE A 16 1.28 -17.81 16.32
N ILE A 17 0.92 -18.63 17.30
CA ILE A 17 1.83 -19.51 18.02
C ILE A 17 1.48 -20.99 17.81
N ALA A 18 0.30 -21.25 17.24
CA ALA A 18 -0.19 -22.58 16.84
C ALA A 18 -1.28 -22.39 15.75
N PRO A 19 -1.71 -23.45 15.04
CA PRO A 19 -2.72 -23.37 13.98
C PRO A 19 -4.07 -22.76 14.37
N ASN A 20 -4.36 -22.70 15.67
CA ASN A 20 -5.62 -22.21 16.22
C ASN A 20 -5.43 -21.31 17.45
N ILE A 21 -4.21 -20.81 17.70
CA ILE A 21 -3.90 -19.94 18.83
C ILE A 21 -3.15 -18.71 18.35
N LEU A 22 -3.69 -17.53 18.67
CA LEU A 22 -3.08 -16.23 18.44
C LEU A 22 -2.60 -15.65 19.77
N ALA A 23 -1.35 -15.25 19.86
CA ALA A 23 -0.81 -14.48 20.97
C ALA A 23 -0.93 -12.99 20.68
N ALA A 24 -1.41 -12.19 21.65
CA ALA A 24 -1.48 -10.73 21.58
C ALA A 24 -1.16 -10.14 22.98
N GLY A 25 0.06 -9.64 23.15
CA GLY A 25 0.57 -9.25 24.46
C GLY A 25 0.52 -10.41 25.44
N LYS A 26 -0.17 -10.22 26.56
CA LYS A 26 -0.37 -11.26 27.60
C LYS A 26 -1.49 -12.26 27.26
N TYR A 27 -2.21 -12.09 26.18
CA TYR A 27 -3.36 -12.93 25.83
C TYR A 27 -2.94 -14.04 24.88
N HIS A 28 -3.45 -15.26 25.13
CA HIS A 28 -3.47 -16.37 24.19
C HIS A 28 -4.94 -16.59 23.79
N ILE A 29 -5.24 -16.44 22.53
CA ILE A 29 -6.60 -16.45 22.01
C ILE A 29 -6.80 -17.70 21.18
N ALA A 30 -7.64 -18.60 21.67
CA ALA A 30 -8.13 -19.74 20.91
C ALA A 30 -9.50 -19.39 20.33
N ALA A 31 -9.68 -19.59 19.02
CA ALA A 31 -10.94 -19.27 18.33
C ALA A 31 -11.35 -20.38 17.36
N LYS A 32 -12.66 -20.44 17.08
CA LYS A 32 -13.20 -21.36 16.06
C LYS A 32 -12.82 -20.93 14.65
N ARG A 33 -12.66 -19.63 14.43
CA ARG A 33 -12.27 -19.02 13.17
C ARG A 33 -11.43 -17.76 13.44
N PHE A 34 -10.52 -17.45 12.52
CA PHE A 34 -9.75 -16.22 12.49
C PHE A 34 -9.98 -15.50 11.16
N VAL A 35 -9.93 -14.20 11.18
CA VAL A 35 -9.90 -13.38 9.98
C VAL A 35 -8.68 -12.48 10.07
N ILE A 36 -7.77 -12.60 9.10
CA ILE A 36 -6.61 -11.73 8.96
C ILE A 36 -7.03 -10.57 8.07
N ALA A 37 -7.00 -9.36 8.62
CA ALA A 37 -7.37 -8.11 7.93
C ALA A 37 -6.33 -7.02 8.22
N THR A 38 -5.06 -7.38 8.16
CA THR A 38 -3.93 -6.52 8.55
C THR A 38 -3.55 -5.50 7.49
N GLY A 39 -4.19 -5.55 6.31
CA GLY A 39 -3.99 -4.57 5.25
C GLY A 39 -2.60 -4.57 4.65
N SER A 40 -2.19 -3.42 4.18
CA SER A 40 -0.89 -3.18 3.55
C SER A 40 -0.28 -1.87 4.05
N ARG A 41 0.97 -1.63 3.70
CA ARG A 41 1.69 -0.36 3.88
C ARG A 41 2.33 0.05 2.56
N ALA A 42 2.80 1.28 2.46
CA ALA A 42 3.59 1.72 1.31
C ALA A 42 4.78 0.78 1.10
N PHE A 43 5.01 0.40 -0.14
CA PHE A 43 6.23 -0.27 -0.54
C PHE A 43 7.31 0.77 -0.78
N VAL A 44 8.44 0.62 -0.12
CA VAL A 44 9.62 1.49 -0.27
C VAL A 44 10.66 0.67 -1.01
N PRO A 45 11.05 1.06 -2.24
CA PRO A 45 12.02 0.34 -3.03
C PRO A 45 13.43 0.52 -2.46
N ASP A 46 14.30 -0.44 -2.73
CA ASP A 46 15.72 -0.35 -2.39
C ASP A 46 16.44 0.51 -3.46
N ILE A 47 16.40 1.82 -3.25
CA ILE A 47 17.08 2.81 -4.10
C ILE A 47 18.25 3.40 -3.30
N PRO A 48 19.47 3.40 -3.83
CA PRO A 48 20.64 3.96 -3.16
C PRO A 48 20.39 5.38 -2.63
N GLY A 49 20.55 5.59 -1.33
CA GLY A 49 20.38 6.86 -0.63
C GLY A 49 18.94 7.18 -0.20
N LEU A 50 17.95 6.36 -0.54
CA LEU A 50 16.57 6.58 -0.09
C LEU A 50 16.44 6.38 1.42
N GLU A 51 17.14 5.41 2.01
CA GLU A 51 17.10 5.13 3.45
C GLU A 51 17.59 6.31 4.31
N ASP A 52 18.54 7.10 3.79
CA ASP A 52 19.12 8.28 4.45
C ASP A 52 18.38 9.57 4.11
N THR A 53 17.35 9.51 3.26
CA THR A 53 16.61 10.68 2.79
C THR A 53 15.24 10.75 3.44
N PRO A 54 14.83 11.87 4.04
CA PRO A 54 13.46 12.06 4.47
C PRO A 54 12.49 11.97 3.29
N TYR A 55 11.55 11.05 3.36
CA TYR A 55 10.51 10.90 2.34
C TYR A 55 9.12 10.78 2.95
N LEU A 56 8.14 11.11 2.16
CA LEU A 56 6.72 10.96 2.46
C LEU A 56 6.19 9.67 1.82
N THR A 57 5.11 9.16 2.37
CA THR A 57 4.29 8.10 1.80
C THR A 57 2.84 8.56 1.73
N ASN A 58 1.96 7.74 1.19
CA ASN A 58 0.52 8.00 1.22
C ASN A 58 -0.06 8.14 2.65
N ASP A 59 0.65 7.65 3.67
CA ASP A 59 0.21 7.75 5.06
C ASP A 59 0.66 9.08 5.70
N THR A 60 1.82 9.62 5.30
CA THR A 60 2.46 10.77 5.95
C THR A 60 2.32 12.09 5.19
N ILE A 61 1.96 12.07 3.91
CA ILE A 61 1.80 13.30 3.11
C ILE A 61 0.72 14.23 3.68
N PHE A 62 -0.28 13.68 4.33
CA PHE A 62 -1.38 14.46 4.96
C PHE A 62 -0.96 15.15 6.27
N ASP A 63 0.21 14.82 6.82
CA ASP A 63 0.75 15.46 8.02
C ASP A 63 1.56 16.73 7.70
N LEU A 64 1.74 17.05 6.43
CA LEU A 64 2.42 18.28 6.01
C LEU A 64 1.74 19.51 6.60
N ARG A 65 2.54 20.40 7.18
CA ARG A 65 2.09 21.67 7.79
C ARG A 65 2.38 22.88 6.92
N HIS A 66 3.26 22.71 5.95
CA HIS A 66 3.67 23.72 4.99
C HIS A 66 3.65 23.14 3.59
N GLN A 67 3.26 23.94 2.64
CA GLN A 67 3.26 23.58 1.23
C GLN A 67 4.70 23.33 0.75
N PRO A 68 4.99 22.21 0.12
CA PRO A 68 6.27 22.01 -0.58
C PRO A 68 6.45 23.03 -1.70
N GLU A 69 7.65 23.57 -1.86
CA GLU A 69 7.97 24.38 -3.05
C GLU A 69 8.02 23.50 -4.31
N HIS A 70 8.67 22.33 -4.20
CA HIS A 70 8.74 21.35 -5.27
C HIS A 70 8.67 19.95 -4.65
N LEU A 71 7.61 19.22 -4.99
CA LEU A 71 7.40 17.81 -4.62
C LEU A 71 7.82 16.92 -5.78
N ILE A 72 8.78 16.02 -5.53
CA ILE A 72 9.12 14.93 -6.45
C ILE A 72 8.36 13.68 -6.00
N ILE A 73 7.70 13.01 -6.93
CA ILE A 73 6.93 11.77 -6.68
C ILE A 73 7.57 10.65 -7.46
N ILE A 74 7.92 9.56 -6.79
CA ILE A 74 8.39 8.33 -7.42
C ILE A 74 7.22 7.33 -7.43
N GLY A 75 6.80 6.95 -8.64
CA GLY A 75 5.72 6.00 -8.89
C GLY A 75 4.51 6.64 -9.57
N GLY A 76 4.23 6.19 -10.78
CA GLY A 76 3.15 6.65 -11.68
C GLY A 76 1.86 5.84 -11.59
N GLY A 77 1.61 5.15 -10.47
CA GLY A 77 0.35 4.48 -10.20
C GLY A 77 -0.74 5.45 -9.70
N PRO A 78 -1.98 4.95 -9.43
CA PRO A 78 -3.11 5.78 -9.02
C PRO A 78 -2.80 6.72 -7.85
N ILE A 79 -2.13 6.22 -6.80
CA ILE A 79 -1.77 7.04 -5.62
C ILE A 79 -0.84 8.19 -6.01
N GLY A 80 0.20 7.92 -6.84
CA GLY A 80 1.12 8.94 -7.31
C GLY A 80 0.40 10.02 -8.10
N MET A 81 -0.51 9.62 -9.01
CA MET A 81 -1.30 10.54 -9.83
C MET A 81 -2.26 11.40 -9.01
N GLU A 82 -3.00 10.81 -8.08
CA GLU A 82 -3.91 11.54 -7.18
C GLU A 82 -3.15 12.58 -6.36
N MET A 83 -2.02 12.20 -5.76
CA MET A 83 -1.21 13.12 -4.97
C MET A 83 -0.54 14.19 -5.83
N ALA A 84 -0.09 13.85 -7.03
CA ALA A 84 0.50 14.81 -7.97
C ALA A 84 -0.51 15.89 -8.33
N GLN A 85 -1.70 15.51 -8.75
CA GLN A 85 -2.74 16.47 -9.14
C GLN A 85 -3.20 17.32 -7.94
N ALA A 86 -3.44 16.68 -6.79
CA ALA A 86 -3.88 17.39 -5.59
C ALA A 86 -2.84 18.44 -5.14
N GLN A 87 -1.56 18.08 -5.06
CA GLN A 87 -0.51 18.99 -4.64
C GLN A 87 -0.27 20.10 -5.69
N CYS A 88 -0.34 19.78 -6.98
CA CYS A 88 -0.22 20.77 -8.04
C CYS A 88 -1.35 21.82 -7.98
N ARG A 89 -2.59 21.39 -7.78
CA ARG A 89 -3.76 22.30 -7.61
C ARG A 89 -3.70 23.13 -6.34
N LEU A 90 -2.97 22.67 -5.32
CA LEU A 90 -2.68 23.46 -4.12
C LEU A 90 -1.52 24.46 -4.33
N GLY A 91 -0.90 24.47 -5.51
CA GLY A 91 0.15 25.43 -5.88
C GLY A 91 1.58 24.93 -5.70
N THR A 92 1.78 23.63 -5.42
CA THR A 92 3.10 22.99 -5.37
C THR A 92 3.60 22.71 -6.79
N THR A 93 4.86 22.99 -7.10
CA THR A 93 5.51 22.45 -8.30
C THR A 93 5.64 20.95 -8.14
N VAL A 94 5.19 20.15 -9.11
CA VAL A 94 5.21 18.69 -9.01
C VAL A 94 5.92 18.06 -10.21
N THR A 95 6.88 17.17 -9.91
CA THR A 95 7.50 16.27 -10.90
C THR A 95 7.25 14.83 -10.46
N LEU A 96 6.61 14.06 -11.33
CA LEU A 96 6.35 12.63 -11.14
C LEU A 96 7.28 11.82 -12.03
N ILE A 97 7.94 10.82 -11.47
CA ILE A 97 8.91 9.94 -12.14
C ILE A 97 8.35 8.51 -12.11
N GLU A 98 8.25 7.90 -13.30
CA GLU A 98 7.82 6.51 -13.46
C GLU A 98 8.85 5.77 -14.34
N GLY A 99 9.29 4.59 -13.86
CA GLY A 99 10.28 3.76 -14.53
C GLY A 99 9.77 3.07 -15.81
N ALA A 100 8.48 3.03 -15.99
CA ALA A 100 7.77 2.48 -17.15
C ALA A 100 6.71 3.49 -17.63
N GLN A 101 5.58 2.98 -18.13
CA GLN A 101 4.43 3.82 -18.46
C GLN A 101 3.60 4.15 -17.21
N ALA A 102 3.26 5.41 -17.07
CA ALA A 102 2.37 5.87 -16.02
C ALA A 102 0.96 5.31 -16.24
N LEU A 103 0.34 4.82 -15.14
CA LEU A 103 -0.93 4.09 -15.18
C LEU A 103 -0.91 2.86 -16.11
N GLY A 104 0.26 2.27 -16.38
CA GLY A 104 0.44 1.21 -17.37
C GLY A 104 -0.27 -0.12 -17.07
N ARG A 105 -0.99 -0.21 -15.95
CA ARG A 105 -1.87 -1.36 -15.61
C ARG A 105 -3.34 -1.09 -15.92
N GLU A 106 -3.66 0.14 -16.28
CA GLU A 106 -5.01 0.60 -16.57
C GLU A 106 -5.26 0.58 -18.09
N ASP A 107 -6.50 0.78 -18.50
CA ASP A 107 -6.85 0.93 -19.90
C ASP A 107 -6.15 2.16 -20.51
N LEU A 108 -5.46 1.98 -21.64
CA LEU A 108 -4.61 3.01 -22.24
C LEU A 108 -5.40 4.24 -22.70
N GLU A 109 -6.63 4.06 -23.20
CA GLU A 109 -7.47 5.17 -23.64
C GLU A 109 -7.90 6.03 -22.45
N ILE A 110 -8.29 5.38 -21.34
CA ILE A 110 -8.68 6.07 -20.10
C ILE A 110 -7.45 6.72 -19.43
N SER A 111 -6.32 6.01 -19.39
CA SER A 111 -5.07 6.53 -18.82
C SER A 111 -4.62 7.80 -19.51
N SER A 112 -4.69 7.86 -20.85
CA SER A 112 -4.27 9.02 -21.61
C SER A 112 -5.06 10.28 -21.23
N ILE A 113 -6.38 10.15 -21.06
CA ILE A 113 -7.25 11.26 -20.62
C ILE A 113 -6.82 11.81 -19.26
N VAL A 114 -6.51 10.91 -18.32
CA VAL A 114 -6.05 11.28 -16.98
C VAL A 114 -4.69 11.96 -17.03
N LEU A 115 -3.74 11.40 -17.77
CA LEU A 115 -2.40 11.97 -17.91
C LEU A 115 -2.42 13.35 -18.56
N ASP A 116 -3.24 13.54 -19.59
CA ASP A 116 -3.39 14.84 -20.25
C ASP A 116 -4.00 15.89 -19.31
N SER A 117 -4.97 15.47 -18.47
CA SER A 117 -5.52 16.36 -17.45
C SER A 117 -4.47 16.79 -16.42
N LEU A 118 -3.61 15.86 -15.95
CA LEU A 118 -2.54 16.20 -15.00
C LEU A 118 -1.49 17.13 -15.63
N ARG A 119 -1.12 16.87 -16.88
CA ARG A 119 -0.21 17.76 -17.64
C ARG A 119 -0.80 19.16 -17.84
N ALA A 120 -2.09 19.24 -18.14
CA ALA A 120 -2.81 20.52 -18.25
C ALA A 120 -2.87 21.28 -16.91
N ASP A 121 -2.95 20.59 -15.79
CA ASP A 121 -2.87 21.19 -14.45
C ASP A 121 -1.43 21.66 -14.11
N GLY A 122 -0.41 21.28 -14.88
CA GLY A 122 0.98 21.68 -14.69
C GLY A 122 1.89 20.63 -14.04
N VAL A 123 1.44 19.38 -13.91
CA VAL A 123 2.29 18.28 -13.42
C VAL A 123 3.28 17.87 -14.51
N THR A 124 4.57 17.86 -14.19
CA THR A 124 5.61 17.25 -15.03
C THR A 124 5.62 15.75 -14.82
N ILE A 125 5.33 14.96 -15.85
CA ILE A 125 5.32 13.50 -15.81
C ILE A 125 6.48 12.97 -16.66
N MET A 126 7.40 12.26 -16.03
CA MET A 126 8.57 11.62 -16.64
C MET A 126 8.35 10.11 -16.66
N GLU A 127 7.96 9.58 -17.80
CA GLU A 127 7.79 8.16 -18.06
C GLU A 127 9.12 7.54 -18.55
N ASP A 128 9.22 6.22 -18.55
CA ASP A 128 10.42 5.46 -18.94
C ASP A 128 11.71 5.97 -18.27
N THR A 129 11.56 6.52 -17.06
CA THR A 129 12.64 7.21 -16.33
C THR A 129 12.95 6.46 -15.02
N GLY A 130 14.03 5.71 -15.03
CA GLY A 130 14.51 4.97 -13.85
C GLY A 130 15.21 5.89 -12.85
N VAL A 131 14.91 5.71 -11.55
CA VAL A 131 15.65 6.37 -10.48
C VAL A 131 16.86 5.51 -10.09
N GLU A 132 18.05 6.09 -10.17
CA GLU A 132 19.32 5.41 -9.93
C GLU A 132 19.85 5.67 -8.51
N LYS A 133 19.71 6.89 -8.02
CA LYS A 133 20.21 7.31 -6.72
C LYS A 133 19.43 8.53 -6.20
N ILE A 134 19.33 8.63 -4.88
CA ILE A 134 18.74 9.77 -4.18
C ILE A 134 19.79 10.36 -3.23
N VAL A 135 19.87 11.68 -3.19
CA VAL A 135 20.79 12.41 -2.31
C VAL A 135 19.98 13.45 -1.56
N ALA A 136 19.92 13.29 -0.23
CA ALA A 136 19.39 14.35 0.63
C ALA A 136 20.43 15.48 0.71
N SER A 137 19.97 16.69 0.49
CA SER A 137 20.77 17.90 0.67
C SER A 137 19.91 18.94 1.37
N GLY A 138 20.52 19.78 2.19
CA GLY A 138 19.76 20.79 2.92
C GLY A 138 19.67 20.52 4.44
N THR A 139 18.87 21.31 5.11
CA THR A 139 18.66 21.25 6.58
C THR A 139 17.20 20.97 6.88
N SER A 140 16.88 20.67 8.15
CA SER A 140 15.49 20.49 8.60
C SER A 140 14.57 21.68 8.28
N ASN A 141 15.13 22.89 8.20
CA ASN A 141 14.39 24.13 7.90
C ASN A 141 14.36 24.46 6.39
N LYS A 142 15.24 23.85 5.60
CA LYS A 142 15.28 23.93 4.12
C LYS A 142 15.62 22.56 3.56
N PRO A 143 14.64 21.66 3.53
CA PRO A 143 14.85 20.34 2.96
C PRO A 143 15.14 20.48 1.47
N ALA A 144 16.06 19.67 0.97
CA ALA A 144 16.36 19.55 -0.44
C ALA A 144 16.70 18.10 -0.76
N VAL A 145 16.25 17.64 -1.90
CA VAL A 145 16.52 16.31 -2.40
C VAL A 145 16.93 16.40 -3.87
N GLU A 146 17.98 15.69 -4.24
CA GLU A 146 18.40 15.51 -5.63
C GLU A 146 18.18 14.06 -6.03
N ILE A 147 17.41 13.86 -7.10
CA ILE A 147 17.15 12.53 -7.68
C ILE A 147 17.99 12.40 -8.94
N HIS A 148 18.84 11.37 -8.98
CA HIS A 148 19.58 10.99 -10.17
C HIS A 148 18.76 9.97 -10.93
N THR A 149 18.47 10.26 -12.19
CA THR A 149 17.68 9.42 -13.07
C THR A 149 18.43 9.10 -14.35
N SER A 150 17.96 8.14 -15.12
CA SER A 150 18.47 7.86 -16.47
C SER A 150 18.37 9.04 -17.44
N ALA A 151 17.49 10.00 -17.15
CA ALA A 151 17.29 11.21 -17.96
C ALA A 151 18.02 12.47 -17.43
N GLY A 152 18.76 12.34 -16.30
CA GLY A 152 19.47 13.45 -15.68
C GLY A 152 19.11 13.66 -14.22
N LYS A 153 19.45 14.82 -13.67
CA LYS A 153 19.22 15.16 -12.27
C LYS A 153 18.00 16.05 -12.10
N ILE A 154 17.23 15.78 -11.04
CA ILE A 154 16.04 16.56 -10.68
C ILE A 154 16.21 16.98 -9.23
N SER A 155 16.04 18.26 -8.93
CA SER A 155 16.11 18.80 -7.57
C SER A 155 14.74 19.24 -7.10
N GLY A 156 14.43 18.96 -5.85
CA GLY A 156 13.18 19.34 -5.20
C GLY A 156 13.35 19.58 -3.70
N THR A 157 12.27 19.94 -3.04
CA THR A 157 12.27 20.15 -1.59
C THR A 157 11.73 18.95 -0.81
N HIS A 158 10.82 18.19 -1.41
CA HIS A 158 10.18 17.03 -0.76
C HIS A 158 10.12 15.86 -1.73
N LEU A 159 10.16 14.65 -1.17
CA LEU A 159 10.06 13.39 -1.88
C LEU A 159 8.85 12.61 -1.39
N LEU A 160 8.00 12.14 -2.31
CA LEU A 160 6.93 11.18 -2.03
C LEU A 160 7.26 9.86 -2.73
N VAL A 161 7.21 8.76 -1.98
CA VAL A 161 7.36 7.40 -2.51
C VAL A 161 5.97 6.77 -2.64
N ALA A 162 5.56 6.51 -3.88
CA ALA A 162 4.26 5.97 -4.27
C ALA A 162 4.38 4.76 -5.21
N THR A 163 5.41 3.94 -5.04
CA THR A 163 5.80 2.82 -5.91
C THR A 163 4.99 1.54 -5.72
N GLY A 164 3.95 1.59 -4.89
CA GLY A 164 3.06 0.47 -4.63
C GLY A 164 2.85 0.20 -3.15
N ARG A 165 2.29 -0.99 -2.86
CA ARG A 165 1.95 -1.41 -1.50
C ARG A 165 2.43 -2.84 -1.23
N THR A 166 2.80 -3.13 0.01
CA THR A 166 3.16 -4.47 0.47
C THR A 166 2.25 -4.91 1.62
N ALA A 167 1.79 -6.16 1.57
CA ALA A 167 0.90 -6.72 2.58
C ALA A 167 1.58 -6.83 3.95
N ASN A 168 0.85 -6.56 5.03
CA ASN A 168 1.37 -6.64 6.39
C ASN A 168 1.30 -8.09 6.91
N ILE A 169 2.31 -8.88 6.60
CA ILE A 169 2.36 -10.32 6.91
C ILE A 169 3.52 -10.73 7.83
N GLU A 170 4.57 -9.92 7.95
CA GLU A 170 5.86 -10.33 8.55
C GLU A 170 5.74 -10.69 10.04
N ARG A 171 4.88 -9.98 10.78
CA ARG A 171 4.75 -10.17 12.23
C ARG A 171 3.73 -11.22 12.62
N LEU A 172 3.01 -11.80 11.66
CA LEU A 172 1.90 -12.72 11.93
C LEU A 172 2.34 -14.14 12.28
N ASN A 173 3.57 -14.54 11.92
CA ASN A 173 4.08 -15.92 12.08
C ASN A 173 3.14 -16.94 11.39
N LEU A 174 2.85 -16.70 10.12
CA LEU A 174 1.89 -17.46 9.32
C LEU A 174 2.23 -18.95 9.21
N SER A 175 3.52 -19.30 9.24
CA SER A 175 3.99 -20.70 9.23
C SER A 175 3.46 -21.49 10.42
N ALA A 176 3.47 -20.92 11.63
CA ALA A 176 2.90 -21.54 12.82
C ALA A 176 1.38 -21.75 12.73
N ALA A 177 0.72 -20.95 11.89
CA ALA A 177 -0.71 -21.06 11.62
C ALA A 177 -1.04 -22.08 10.50
N GLY A 178 -0.05 -22.58 9.75
CA GLY A 178 -0.25 -23.38 8.54
C GLY A 178 -0.89 -22.56 7.42
N VAL A 179 -0.50 -21.29 7.29
CA VAL A 179 -1.00 -20.36 6.29
C VAL A 179 0.11 -20.05 5.28
N ASP A 180 -0.16 -20.32 4.02
CA ASP A 180 0.78 -20.09 2.92
C ASP A 180 0.76 -18.64 2.46
N VAL A 181 1.94 -18.17 2.09
CA VAL A 181 2.18 -16.88 1.46
C VAL A 181 2.53 -17.11 0.00
N LEU A 182 1.76 -16.50 -0.89
CA LEU A 182 2.10 -16.46 -2.30
C LEU A 182 3.16 -15.38 -2.53
N ARG A 183 4.20 -15.74 -3.29
CA ARG A 183 5.26 -14.83 -3.75
C ARG A 183 5.25 -14.81 -5.27
N PRO A 184 4.54 -13.87 -5.89
CA PRO A 184 4.48 -13.79 -7.35
C PRO A 184 5.86 -13.40 -7.91
N PRO A 185 6.17 -13.77 -9.17
CA PRO A 185 7.42 -13.35 -9.82
C PRO A 185 7.57 -11.83 -9.92
N VAL A 186 6.44 -11.12 -10.03
CA VAL A 186 6.35 -9.66 -10.06
C VAL A 186 5.32 -9.21 -9.04
N GLY A 187 5.67 -8.22 -8.21
CA GLY A 187 4.81 -7.71 -7.15
C GLY A 187 5.21 -8.18 -5.75
N GLN A 188 4.39 -7.83 -4.77
CA GLN A 188 4.69 -8.06 -3.36
C GLN A 188 4.00 -9.35 -2.84
N PRO A 189 4.58 -10.03 -1.83
CA PRO A 189 3.98 -11.22 -1.25
C PRO A 189 2.66 -10.91 -0.54
N TYR A 190 1.72 -11.88 -0.57
CA TYR A 190 0.42 -11.79 0.10
C TYR A 190 -0.07 -13.17 0.57
N ILE A 191 -1.12 -13.22 1.41
CA ILE A 191 -1.69 -14.47 1.88
C ILE A 191 -2.51 -15.13 0.77
N SER A 192 -2.17 -16.38 0.42
CA SER A 192 -2.92 -17.17 -0.54
C SER A 192 -4.32 -17.52 -0.03
N THR A 193 -5.36 -17.27 -0.83
CA THR A 193 -6.75 -17.60 -0.50
C THR A 193 -7.47 -18.26 -1.67
N ASP A 194 -8.51 -19.04 -1.34
CA ASP A 194 -9.47 -19.53 -2.36
C ASP A 194 -10.58 -18.48 -2.62
N LYS A 195 -11.46 -18.73 -3.57
CA LYS A 195 -12.61 -17.86 -3.90
C LYS A 195 -13.57 -17.60 -2.72
N ARG A 196 -13.47 -18.36 -1.62
CA ARG A 196 -14.20 -18.12 -0.37
C ARG A 196 -13.39 -17.36 0.66
N LEU A 197 -12.22 -16.86 0.27
CA LEU A 197 -11.28 -16.13 1.12
C LEU A 197 -10.70 -16.98 2.26
N ARG A 198 -10.68 -18.31 2.12
CA ARG A 198 -10.06 -19.23 3.05
C ARG A 198 -8.60 -19.40 2.68
N THR A 199 -7.74 -19.37 3.68
CA THR A 199 -6.32 -19.70 3.52
C THR A 199 -6.13 -21.24 3.42
N THR A 200 -4.90 -21.70 3.30
CA THR A 200 -4.55 -23.12 3.41
C THR A 200 -5.03 -23.72 4.74
N ASN A 201 -4.97 -22.98 5.84
CA ASN A 201 -5.68 -23.33 7.07
C ASN A 201 -7.16 -22.93 6.96
N ARG A 202 -8.04 -23.90 6.74
CA ARG A 202 -9.49 -23.69 6.54
C ARG A 202 -10.23 -23.01 7.70
N LYS A 203 -9.57 -22.81 8.85
CA LYS A 203 -10.10 -22.06 10.01
C LYS A 203 -9.72 -20.59 9.95
N ILE A 204 -8.81 -20.21 9.04
CA ILE A 204 -8.28 -18.86 8.90
C ILE A 204 -8.68 -18.30 7.54
N PHE A 205 -9.24 -17.10 7.55
CA PHE A 205 -9.60 -16.31 6.36
C PHE A 205 -8.66 -15.11 6.26
N ALA A 206 -8.44 -14.60 5.05
CA ALA A 206 -7.76 -13.33 4.85
C ALA A 206 -8.59 -12.44 3.92
N ILE A 207 -8.65 -11.13 4.21
CA ILE A 207 -9.44 -10.15 3.48
C ILE A 207 -8.69 -8.82 3.33
N GLY A 208 -9.08 -8.06 2.32
CA GLY A 208 -8.45 -6.78 1.97
C GLY A 208 -7.05 -6.98 1.40
N ASP A 209 -6.24 -5.94 1.47
CA ASP A 209 -4.93 -5.89 0.81
C ASP A 209 -4.00 -7.05 1.18
N VAL A 210 -4.13 -7.59 2.38
CA VAL A 210 -3.30 -8.73 2.85
C VAL A 210 -3.57 -10.02 2.07
N ALA A 211 -4.75 -10.15 1.45
CA ALA A 211 -5.14 -11.31 0.64
C ALA A 211 -4.78 -11.15 -0.85
N GLY A 212 -4.13 -10.05 -1.22
CA GLY A 212 -3.83 -9.73 -2.63
C GLY A 212 -5.05 -9.26 -3.43
N GLY A 213 -4.88 -9.10 -4.74
CA GLY A 213 -5.93 -8.56 -5.62
C GLY A 213 -6.07 -7.04 -5.52
N PRO A 214 -7.24 -6.47 -5.88
CA PRO A 214 -7.47 -5.03 -5.85
C PRO A 214 -7.37 -4.46 -4.43
N GLN A 215 -6.44 -3.51 -4.24
CA GLN A 215 -6.15 -2.91 -2.93
C GLN A 215 -7.01 -1.66 -2.68
N PHE A 216 -8.35 -1.86 -2.63
CA PHE A 216 -9.33 -0.80 -2.42
C PHE A 216 -10.18 -1.06 -1.18
N THR A 217 -10.57 0.01 -0.49
CA THR A 217 -11.41 -0.07 0.72
C THR A 217 -12.75 -0.78 0.47
N HIS A 218 -13.38 -0.52 -0.69
CA HIS A 218 -14.65 -1.18 -1.04
C HIS A 218 -14.45 -2.67 -1.32
N SER A 219 -13.33 -3.09 -1.92
CA SER A 219 -13.00 -4.51 -2.11
C SER A 219 -12.86 -5.24 -0.77
N ALA A 220 -12.17 -4.63 0.20
CA ALA A 220 -12.06 -5.18 1.55
C ALA A 220 -13.42 -5.32 2.23
N GLY A 221 -14.30 -4.31 2.09
CA GLY A 221 -15.68 -4.35 2.61
C GLY A 221 -16.52 -5.46 1.98
N TYR A 222 -16.46 -5.62 0.66
CA TYR A 222 -17.12 -6.70 -0.07
C TYR A 222 -16.65 -8.08 0.40
N GLN A 223 -15.33 -8.27 0.50
CA GLN A 223 -14.73 -9.50 0.98
C GLN A 223 -15.13 -9.82 2.43
N ALA A 224 -15.23 -8.82 3.30
CA ALA A 224 -15.73 -9.01 4.66
C ALA A 224 -17.16 -9.56 4.67
N GLY A 225 -18.03 -9.06 3.79
CA GLY A 225 -19.40 -9.56 3.61
C GLY A 225 -19.44 -11.03 3.20
N ILE A 226 -18.53 -11.48 2.31
CA ILE A 226 -18.41 -12.88 1.90
C ILE A 226 -17.99 -13.76 3.09
N VAL A 227 -16.96 -13.34 3.83
CA VAL A 227 -16.46 -14.09 4.98
C VAL A 227 -17.52 -14.23 6.07
N ILE A 228 -18.28 -13.16 6.37
CA ILE A 228 -19.40 -13.20 7.32
C ILE A 228 -20.46 -14.21 6.88
N ARG A 229 -20.88 -14.21 5.61
CA ARG A 229 -21.84 -15.17 5.09
C ARG A 229 -21.34 -16.61 5.24
N ASN A 230 -20.07 -16.87 4.95
CA ASN A 230 -19.49 -18.20 5.07
C ASN A 230 -19.37 -18.66 6.54
N ILE A 231 -18.95 -17.78 7.46
CA ILE A 231 -18.66 -18.14 8.86
C ILE A 231 -19.94 -18.25 9.68
N LEU A 232 -20.82 -17.24 9.61
CA LEU A 232 -22.00 -17.14 10.48
C LEU A 232 -23.21 -17.88 9.90
N PHE A 233 -23.46 -17.73 8.61
CA PHE A 233 -24.66 -18.26 7.96
C PHE A 233 -24.41 -19.55 7.20
N LYS A 234 -23.15 -20.02 7.11
CA LYS A 234 -22.75 -21.23 6.39
C LYS A 234 -23.17 -21.22 4.90
N LEU A 235 -23.35 -20.03 4.33
CA LEU A 235 -23.69 -19.84 2.93
C LEU A 235 -22.43 -20.03 2.06
N PRO A 236 -22.52 -20.65 0.88
CA PRO A 236 -21.37 -20.91 0.01
C PRO A 236 -20.99 -19.67 -0.83
N ALA A 237 -20.89 -18.50 -0.19
CA ALA A 237 -20.55 -17.25 -0.85
C ALA A 237 -19.09 -17.27 -1.36
N LYS A 238 -18.88 -16.71 -2.55
CA LYS A 238 -17.56 -16.61 -3.22
C LYS A 238 -17.39 -15.19 -3.74
N ILE A 239 -16.13 -14.79 -3.99
CA ILE A 239 -15.84 -13.62 -4.82
C ILE A 239 -16.26 -13.90 -6.26
N ASP A 240 -16.88 -12.91 -6.88
CA ASP A 240 -17.09 -12.89 -8.33
C ASP A 240 -15.83 -12.29 -8.98
N ASP A 241 -15.36 -12.92 -10.06
CA ASP A 241 -14.21 -12.46 -10.86
C ASP A 241 -14.64 -11.35 -11.82
#